data_71944c6bf7ea791d2e66127b9701780a
#
_entry.id   71944c6bf7ea791d2e66127b9701780a
#
_cell.length_a   1.000
_cell.length_b   1.000
_cell.length_c   1.000
_cell.angle_alpha   90.00
_cell.angle_beta   90.00
_cell.angle_gamma   90.00
#
_symmetry.space_group_name_H-M   'P 1'
#
loop_
_entity.id
_entity.type
_entity.pdbx_description
1 polymer ?
#
loop_
_entity_poly.entity_id
_entity_poly.type
_entity_poly.pdbx_seq_one_letter_code
_entity_poly.pdbx_strand_id
1 'polypeptide(L)'
;APPIDVRRLACPALIEASRDGRGIAAEDTRRLRDLLRRLGVESSARVVSYFEGTESARTPELITCLRDGDDVVVVTDAGMPSVSDPGYRLVTAAIEHGIVVTSVPGPTAVTTALAISGLPTDRFCFEGFLPRKPGERRRRLAELAQEPRTSVLYEAPHRLADLLDDAADALGTDRRA
;
A
#
# COMPACT_ATOMS: atom_id res chain seq x y z
N ALA A 1 23.71 1.80 -11.98
CA ALA A 1 22.43 2.26 -12.48
C ALA A 1 22.38 3.79 -12.32
N PRO A 2 21.86 4.55 -13.28
CA PRO A 2 21.69 5.99 -13.11
C PRO A 2 20.77 6.25 -11.91
N PRO A 3 20.98 7.34 -11.16
CA PRO A 3 20.10 7.70 -10.06
C PRO A 3 18.68 7.87 -10.59
N ILE A 4 17.72 7.27 -9.90
CA ILE A 4 16.29 7.42 -10.23
C ILE A 4 15.93 8.89 -10.00
N ASP A 5 15.49 9.58 -11.04
CA ASP A 5 14.99 10.95 -10.92
C ASP A 5 13.63 10.92 -10.21
N VAL A 6 13.66 11.16 -8.91
CA VAL A 6 12.47 11.15 -8.04
C VAL A 6 11.38 12.11 -8.53
N ARG A 7 11.76 13.18 -9.25
CA ARG A 7 10.80 14.17 -9.80
C ARG A 7 9.90 13.56 -10.87
N ARG A 8 10.38 12.54 -11.60
CA ARG A 8 9.57 11.83 -12.60
C ARG A 8 8.58 10.84 -11.99
N LEU A 9 8.81 10.43 -10.73
CA LEU A 9 7.94 9.54 -9.98
C LEU A 9 6.98 10.29 -9.04
N ALA A 10 7.15 11.62 -8.93
CA ALA A 10 6.31 12.43 -8.06
C ALA A 10 4.88 12.48 -8.61
N CYS A 11 3.95 12.08 -7.74
CA CYS A 11 2.54 12.18 -8.05
C CYS A 11 2.14 13.67 -8.18
N PRO A 12 1.70 14.16 -9.36
CA PRO A 12 1.27 15.54 -9.51
C PRO A 12 0.20 15.96 -8.51
N ALA A 13 -0.74 15.07 -8.19
CA ALA A 13 -1.79 15.32 -7.21
C ALA A 13 -1.24 15.58 -5.80
N LEU A 14 -0.17 14.90 -5.39
CA LEU A 14 0.50 15.17 -4.11
C LEU A 14 1.12 16.56 -4.08
N ILE A 15 1.77 16.96 -5.18
CA ILE A 15 2.40 18.29 -5.31
C ILE A 15 1.33 19.38 -5.26
N GLU A 16 0.24 19.18 -5.99
CA GLU A 16 -0.89 20.11 -6.02
C GLU A 16 -1.54 20.24 -4.64
N ALA A 17 -1.90 19.11 -4.00
CA ALA A 17 -2.46 19.10 -2.64
C ALA A 17 -1.54 19.79 -1.62
N SER A 18 -0.23 19.62 -1.76
CA SER A 18 0.75 20.26 -0.87
C SER A 18 0.80 21.78 -1.02
N ARG A 19 0.55 22.31 -2.23
CA ARG A 19 0.54 23.75 -2.52
C ARG A 19 -0.79 24.39 -2.15
N ASP A 20 -1.89 23.72 -2.41
CA ASP A 20 -3.24 24.26 -2.23
C ASP A 20 -3.75 24.20 -0.78
N GLY A 21 -2.92 23.73 0.16
CA GLY A 21 -3.28 23.64 1.58
C GLY A 21 -4.27 22.54 1.92
N ARG A 22 -4.52 21.60 1.01
CA ARG A 22 -5.39 20.44 1.21
C ARG A 22 -4.88 19.54 2.34
N GLY A 23 -5.75 18.75 2.96
CA GLY A 23 -5.38 17.79 3.98
C GLY A 23 -4.57 16.62 3.39
N ILE A 24 -3.48 16.23 4.03
CA ILE A 24 -2.70 15.04 3.66
C ILE A 24 -2.70 14.06 4.83
N ALA A 25 -3.27 12.90 4.63
CA ALA A 25 -3.21 11.77 5.55
C ALA A 25 -2.01 10.88 5.15
N ALA A 26 -0.92 10.94 5.92
CA ALA A 26 0.32 10.26 5.60
C ALA A 26 0.62 9.12 6.58
N GLU A 27 1.06 7.97 6.07
CA GLU A 27 1.50 6.83 6.87
C GLU A 27 2.69 7.22 7.76
N ASP A 28 3.78 7.72 7.18
CA ASP A 28 4.89 8.35 7.91
C ASP A 28 5.06 9.80 7.48
N THR A 29 4.69 10.72 8.36
CA THR A 29 4.77 12.17 8.11
C THR A 29 6.20 12.67 7.91
N ARG A 30 7.20 11.95 8.45
CA ARG A 30 8.63 12.32 8.27
C ARG A 30 9.09 11.96 6.87
N ARG A 31 8.72 10.77 6.36
CA ARG A 31 9.02 10.35 5.00
C ARG A 31 8.34 11.25 3.98
N LEU A 32 7.10 11.63 4.22
CA LEU A 32 6.41 12.61 3.38
C LEU A 32 7.17 13.93 3.32
N ARG A 33 7.56 14.51 4.46
CA ARG A 33 8.30 15.77 4.50
C ARG A 33 9.66 15.66 3.80
N ASP A 34 10.34 14.52 3.94
CA ASP A 34 11.60 14.27 3.23
C ASP A 34 11.41 14.20 1.72
N LEU A 35 10.34 13.53 1.27
CA LEU A 35 9.96 13.48 -0.14
C LEU A 35 9.67 14.88 -0.69
N LEU A 36 8.83 15.67 -0.03
CA LEU A 36 8.50 17.04 -0.46
C LEU A 36 9.75 17.92 -0.56
N ARG A 37 10.65 17.82 0.42
CA ARG A 37 11.95 18.53 0.40
C ARG A 37 12.80 18.14 -0.81
N ARG A 38 12.91 16.84 -1.11
CA ARG A 38 13.65 16.35 -2.29
C ARG A 38 13.04 16.81 -3.60
N LEU A 39 11.74 17.01 -3.63
CA LEU A 39 11.01 17.55 -4.79
C LEU A 39 11.09 19.06 -4.90
N GLY A 40 11.62 19.77 -3.89
CA GLY A 40 11.64 21.23 -3.83
C GLY A 40 10.23 21.82 -3.69
N VAL A 41 9.32 21.11 -3.04
CA VAL A 41 7.93 21.55 -2.82
C VAL A 41 7.80 22.10 -1.41
N GLU A 42 7.50 23.41 -1.32
CA GLU A 42 7.02 24.00 -0.07
C GLU A 42 5.55 23.67 0.11
N SER A 43 5.19 23.17 1.30
CA SER A 43 3.84 22.71 1.59
C SER A 43 3.21 23.53 2.70
N SER A 44 2.02 24.04 2.45
CA SER A 44 1.11 24.60 3.46
C SER A 44 0.04 23.61 3.92
N ALA A 45 0.06 22.38 3.41
CA ALA A 45 -0.93 21.37 3.69
C ALA A 45 -0.93 20.97 5.17
N ARG A 46 -2.12 20.73 5.72
CA ARG A 46 -2.30 20.09 7.01
C ARG A 46 -1.97 18.62 6.91
N VAL A 47 -0.82 18.19 7.43
CA VAL A 47 -0.38 16.80 7.42
C VAL A 47 -0.84 16.10 8.68
N VAL A 48 -1.60 15.02 8.53
CA VAL A 48 -2.10 14.16 9.61
C VAL A 48 -1.41 12.80 9.54
N SER A 49 -0.93 12.28 10.66
CA SER A 49 -0.40 10.91 10.73
C SER A 49 -1.55 9.92 10.65
N TYR A 50 -1.51 9.03 9.64
CA TYR A 50 -2.56 8.07 9.34
C TYR A 50 -1.96 6.71 9.02
N PHE A 51 -1.79 5.86 10.04
CA PHE A 51 -1.25 4.51 9.93
C PHE A 51 -2.17 3.54 10.69
N GLU A 52 -1.96 2.25 10.55
CA GLU A 52 -2.83 1.20 11.11
C GLU A 52 -3.26 1.46 12.57
N GLY A 53 -2.33 1.89 13.42
CA GLY A 53 -2.60 2.20 14.82
C GLY A 53 -3.41 3.47 15.07
N THR A 54 -3.56 4.37 14.10
CA THR A 54 -4.28 5.65 14.23
C THR A 54 -5.51 5.77 13.33
N GLU A 55 -5.70 4.87 12.37
CA GLU A 55 -6.82 4.93 11.42
C GLU A 55 -8.18 5.12 12.10
N SER A 56 -8.51 4.29 13.10
CA SER A 56 -9.82 4.35 13.77
C SER A 56 -10.08 5.67 14.48
N ALA A 57 -9.03 6.26 15.08
CA ALA A 57 -9.14 7.53 15.79
C ALA A 57 -9.18 8.74 14.83
N ARG A 58 -8.50 8.64 13.67
CA ARG A 58 -8.36 9.76 12.72
C ARG A 58 -9.44 9.79 11.64
N THR A 59 -10.03 8.64 11.29
CA THR A 59 -11.07 8.58 10.25
C THR A 59 -12.24 9.54 10.50
N PRO A 60 -12.84 9.66 11.71
CA PRO A 60 -13.93 10.60 11.93
C PRO A 60 -13.56 12.07 11.70
N GLU A 61 -12.34 12.47 12.08
CA GLU A 61 -11.82 13.81 11.87
C GLU A 61 -11.69 14.12 10.35
N LEU A 62 -11.12 13.18 9.61
CA LEU A 62 -10.94 13.34 8.15
C LEU A 62 -12.27 13.34 7.40
N ILE A 63 -13.26 12.54 7.84
CA ILE A 63 -14.61 12.57 7.28
C ILE A 63 -15.28 13.92 7.52
N THR A 64 -15.08 14.52 8.69
CA THR A 64 -15.61 15.86 8.97
C THR A 64 -15.03 16.89 8.00
N CYS A 65 -13.70 16.93 7.80
CA CYS A 65 -13.06 17.80 6.84
C CYS A 65 -13.61 17.59 5.41
N LEU A 66 -13.75 16.34 4.97
CA LEU A 66 -14.30 16.02 3.64
C LEU A 66 -15.74 16.48 3.48
N ARG A 67 -16.58 16.40 4.53
CA ARG A 67 -17.97 16.88 4.52
C ARG A 67 -18.06 18.41 4.51
N ASP A 68 -17.08 19.09 5.08
CA ASP A 68 -16.99 20.56 5.08
C ASP A 68 -16.49 21.10 3.72
N GLY A 69 -16.19 20.20 2.76
CA GLY A 69 -15.82 20.54 1.39
C GLY A 69 -14.31 20.53 1.15
N ASP A 70 -13.52 20.10 2.12
CA ASP A 70 -12.09 19.96 1.95
C ASP A 70 -11.75 18.68 1.14
N ASP A 71 -10.60 18.66 0.49
CA ASP A 71 -10.02 17.47 -0.11
C ASP A 71 -8.99 16.83 0.85
N VAL A 72 -8.93 15.51 0.87
CA VAL A 72 -7.92 14.74 1.60
C VAL A 72 -7.16 13.82 0.66
N VAL A 73 -5.85 13.92 0.63
CA VAL A 73 -4.96 13.01 -0.10
C VAL A 73 -4.36 12.00 0.86
N VAL A 74 -4.57 10.70 0.60
CA VAL A 74 -3.94 9.62 1.37
C VAL A 74 -2.62 9.24 0.70
N VAL A 75 -1.55 9.22 1.49
CA VAL A 75 -0.19 8.89 1.03
C VAL A 75 0.41 7.82 1.92
N THR A 76 0.86 6.73 1.31
CA THR A 76 1.59 5.65 1.97
C THR A 76 3.08 5.70 1.66
N ASP A 77 3.87 4.99 2.43
CA ASP A 77 5.32 4.96 2.30
C ASP A 77 5.79 4.35 0.97
N ALA A 78 5.00 3.41 0.44
CA ALA A 78 5.23 2.75 -0.84
C ALA A 78 3.94 2.10 -1.35
N GLY A 79 3.82 1.90 -2.67
CA GLY A 79 2.69 1.18 -3.26
C GLY A 79 1.40 2.02 -3.31
N MET A 80 0.27 1.35 -3.14
CA MET A 80 -1.06 1.94 -3.21
C MET A 80 -1.72 1.93 -1.83
N PRO A 81 -2.28 3.06 -1.36
CA PRO A 81 -3.11 3.08 -0.17
C PRO A 81 -4.16 1.96 -0.17
N SER A 82 -4.48 1.44 0.98
CA SER A 82 -5.45 0.36 1.21
C SER A 82 -5.01 -1.05 0.77
N VAL A 83 -3.87 -1.21 0.10
CA VAL A 83 -3.36 -2.51 -0.37
C VAL A 83 -2.17 -2.95 0.49
N SER A 84 -2.40 -3.61 1.59
CA SER A 84 -1.45 -3.91 2.68
C SER A 84 -0.87 -2.67 3.37
N ASP A 85 -1.49 -1.53 3.16
CA ASP A 85 -1.15 -0.21 3.67
C ASP A 85 -2.39 0.45 4.28
N PRO A 86 -2.26 1.52 5.10
CA PRO A 86 -3.41 2.24 5.65
C PRO A 86 -4.25 2.90 4.54
N GLY A 87 -5.53 3.11 4.82
CA GLY A 87 -6.46 3.80 3.91
C GLY A 87 -7.84 3.15 3.77
N TYR A 88 -7.93 1.84 3.88
CA TYR A 88 -9.19 1.09 3.68
C TYR A 88 -10.35 1.65 4.53
N ARG A 89 -10.10 1.95 5.82
CA ARG A 89 -11.14 2.49 6.71
C ARG A 89 -11.65 3.86 6.25
N LEU A 90 -10.75 4.75 5.84
CA LEU A 90 -11.13 6.07 5.35
C LEU A 90 -11.91 5.99 4.04
N VAL A 91 -11.45 5.16 3.11
CA VAL A 91 -12.14 4.93 1.82
C VAL A 91 -13.56 4.38 2.06
N THR A 92 -13.71 3.38 2.91
CA THR A 92 -15.02 2.80 3.24
C THR A 92 -15.92 3.86 3.87
N ALA A 93 -15.44 4.59 4.87
CA ALA A 93 -16.21 5.63 5.51
C ALA A 93 -16.58 6.78 4.55
N ALA A 94 -15.68 7.18 3.65
CA ALA A 94 -15.97 8.20 2.64
C ALA A 94 -17.11 7.76 1.70
N ILE A 95 -17.08 6.53 1.24
CA ILE A 95 -18.15 5.94 0.39
C ILE A 95 -19.49 5.90 1.15
N GLU A 96 -19.50 5.48 2.41
CA GLU A 96 -20.70 5.45 3.26
C GLU A 96 -21.31 6.84 3.44
N HIS A 97 -20.50 7.90 3.39
CA HIS A 97 -20.97 9.29 3.47
C HIS A 97 -21.25 9.95 2.11
N GLY A 98 -21.22 9.18 1.01
CA GLY A 98 -21.46 9.69 -0.35
C GLY A 98 -20.35 10.59 -0.88
N ILE A 99 -19.15 10.53 -0.30
CA ILE A 99 -17.99 11.33 -0.70
C ILE A 99 -17.32 10.62 -1.89
N VAL A 100 -16.99 11.39 -2.93
CA VAL A 100 -16.31 10.85 -4.11
C VAL A 100 -14.88 10.46 -3.76
N VAL A 101 -14.54 9.20 -4.03
CA VAL A 101 -13.19 8.67 -3.88
C VAL A 101 -12.59 8.44 -5.27
N THR A 102 -11.39 8.93 -5.47
CA THR A 102 -10.62 8.72 -6.70
C THR A 102 -9.22 8.23 -6.37
N SER A 103 -8.53 7.70 -7.36
CA SER A 103 -7.15 7.22 -7.19
C SER A 103 -6.26 7.78 -8.29
N VAL A 104 -5.05 8.16 -7.89
CA VAL A 104 -3.98 8.45 -8.85
C VAL A 104 -3.19 7.17 -9.05
N PRO A 105 -3.24 6.55 -10.24
CA PRO A 105 -2.55 5.30 -10.49
C PRO A 105 -1.03 5.48 -10.39
N GLY A 106 -0.40 4.48 -9.78
CA GLY A 106 1.04 4.44 -9.59
C GLY A 106 1.60 3.02 -9.75
N PRO A 107 2.93 2.86 -9.68
CA PRO A 107 3.55 1.55 -9.72
C PRO A 107 3.13 0.73 -8.48
N THR A 108 2.85 -0.56 -8.69
CA THR A 108 2.59 -1.50 -7.61
C THR A 108 3.50 -2.72 -7.73
N ALA A 109 4.01 -3.22 -6.61
CA ALA A 109 4.87 -4.40 -6.59
C ALA A 109 4.12 -5.65 -7.06
N VAL A 110 2.82 -5.76 -6.76
CA VAL A 110 1.97 -6.90 -7.17
C VAL A 110 1.95 -7.05 -8.68
N THR A 111 1.51 -6.01 -9.39
CA THR A 111 1.40 -6.08 -10.87
C THR A 111 2.76 -6.10 -11.55
N THR A 112 3.79 -5.48 -10.95
CA THR A 112 5.16 -5.54 -11.44
C THR A 112 5.72 -6.95 -11.35
N ALA A 113 5.56 -7.62 -10.21
CA ALA A 113 5.99 -9.00 -10.04
C ALA A 113 5.27 -9.94 -11.02
N LEU A 114 3.96 -9.82 -11.15
CA LEU A 114 3.17 -10.61 -12.10
C LEU A 114 3.66 -10.43 -13.54
N ALA A 115 3.93 -9.19 -13.96
CA ALA A 115 4.34 -8.88 -15.33
C ALA A 115 5.69 -9.52 -15.72
N ILE A 116 6.58 -9.77 -14.75
CA ILE A 116 7.91 -10.34 -15.01
C ILE A 116 8.05 -11.81 -14.56
N SER A 117 7.05 -12.37 -13.88
CA SER A 117 7.12 -13.72 -13.30
C SER A 117 7.09 -14.85 -14.34
N GLY A 118 6.47 -14.63 -15.51
CA GLY A 118 6.20 -15.71 -16.47
C GLY A 118 5.17 -16.74 -15.98
N LEU A 119 4.46 -16.45 -14.87
CA LEU A 119 3.33 -17.24 -14.39
C LEU A 119 2.02 -16.74 -15.04
N PRO A 120 0.92 -17.54 -15.02
CA PRO A 120 -0.39 -17.08 -15.50
C PRO A 120 -0.85 -15.83 -14.75
N THR A 121 -1.27 -14.80 -15.47
CA THR A 121 -1.65 -13.49 -14.91
C THR A 121 -3.12 -13.13 -15.12
N ASP A 122 -3.86 -13.97 -15.85
CA ASP A 122 -5.28 -13.78 -16.15
C ASP A 122 -6.16 -13.84 -14.91
N ARG A 123 -5.77 -14.66 -13.94
CA ARG A 123 -6.43 -14.80 -12.63
C ARG A 123 -5.37 -15.02 -11.57
N PHE A 124 -5.35 -14.16 -10.56
CA PHE A 124 -4.43 -14.26 -9.43
C PHE A 124 -5.13 -13.91 -8.11
N CYS A 125 -4.55 -14.30 -7.00
CA CYS A 125 -4.95 -13.86 -5.67
C CYS A 125 -3.77 -13.13 -4.98
N PHE A 126 -4.10 -12.06 -4.29
CA PHE A 126 -3.16 -11.32 -3.46
C PHE A 126 -3.43 -11.64 -2.00
N GLU A 127 -2.44 -12.17 -1.31
CA GLU A 127 -2.51 -12.65 0.07
C GLU A 127 -1.88 -11.68 1.08
N GLY A 128 -1.21 -10.64 0.59
CA GLY A 128 -0.48 -9.71 1.44
C GLY A 128 0.65 -10.40 2.22
N PHE A 129 0.88 -9.96 3.45
CA PHE A 129 1.87 -10.55 4.35
C PHE A 129 1.27 -11.74 5.10
N LEU A 130 1.94 -12.88 5.04
CA LEU A 130 1.54 -14.04 5.83
C LEU A 130 1.81 -13.83 7.33
N PRO A 131 1.12 -14.59 8.21
CA PRO A 131 1.33 -14.51 9.65
C PRO A 131 2.80 -14.65 10.06
N ARG A 132 3.21 -13.84 11.03
CA ARG A 132 4.60 -13.86 11.53
C ARG A 132 4.94 -15.13 12.31
N LYS A 133 3.94 -15.74 12.97
CA LYS A 133 4.14 -16.97 13.74
C LYS A 133 4.26 -18.18 12.80
N PRO A 134 5.33 -18.98 12.90
CA PRO A 134 5.59 -20.07 11.96
C PRO A 134 4.42 -21.05 11.81
N GLY A 135 3.77 -21.43 12.90
CA GLY A 135 2.63 -22.36 12.87
C GLY A 135 1.41 -21.80 12.11
N GLU A 136 1.11 -20.52 12.29
CA GLU A 136 0.02 -19.86 11.58
C GLU A 136 0.38 -19.67 10.10
N ARG A 137 1.63 -19.31 9.80
CA ARG A 137 2.14 -19.18 8.44
C ARG A 137 2.05 -20.49 7.66
N ARG A 138 2.54 -21.60 8.24
CA ARG A 138 2.45 -22.94 7.63
C ARG A 138 1.02 -23.39 7.39
N ARG A 139 0.11 -23.11 8.33
CA ARG A 139 -1.32 -23.41 8.13
C ARG A 139 -1.87 -22.63 6.93
N ARG A 140 -1.56 -21.32 6.81
CA ARG A 140 -2.01 -20.54 5.67
C ARG A 140 -1.42 -21.01 4.35
N LEU A 141 -0.14 -21.38 4.32
CA LEU A 141 0.49 -21.97 3.15
C LEU A 141 -0.15 -23.31 2.74
N ALA A 142 -0.51 -24.17 3.70
CA ALA A 142 -1.23 -25.41 3.42
C ALA A 142 -2.62 -25.16 2.80
N GLU A 143 -3.33 -24.10 3.22
CA GLU A 143 -4.58 -23.68 2.58
C GLU A 143 -4.33 -23.22 1.13
N LEU A 144 -3.26 -22.45 0.89
CA LEU A 144 -2.87 -21.97 -0.42
C LEU A 144 -2.38 -23.08 -1.36
N ALA A 145 -1.99 -24.24 -0.84
CA ALA A 145 -1.64 -25.38 -1.67
C ALA A 145 -2.77 -25.85 -2.60
N GLN A 146 -4.03 -25.58 -2.21
CA GLN A 146 -5.21 -25.88 -3.01
C GLN A 146 -5.64 -24.73 -3.94
N GLU A 147 -4.97 -23.59 -3.90
CA GLU A 147 -5.29 -22.44 -4.75
C GLU A 147 -4.72 -22.65 -6.16
N PRO A 148 -5.57 -22.78 -7.19
CA PRO A 148 -5.11 -23.03 -8.56
C PRO A 148 -4.56 -21.78 -9.26
N ARG A 149 -4.87 -20.59 -8.75
CA ARG A 149 -4.43 -19.32 -9.35
C ARG A 149 -3.01 -18.96 -8.91
N THR A 150 -2.38 -18.07 -9.65
CA THR A 150 -1.14 -17.45 -9.20
C THR A 150 -1.37 -16.68 -7.90
N SER A 151 -0.63 -17.04 -6.86
CA SER A 151 -0.69 -16.38 -5.55
C SER A 151 0.44 -15.38 -5.43
N VAL A 152 0.12 -14.16 -5.01
CA VAL A 152 1.09 -13.09 -4.78
C VAL A 152 1.17 -12.81 -3.29
N LEU A 153 2.38 -12.91 -2.75
CA LEU A 153 2.67 -12.71 -1.33
C LEU A 153 3.61 -11.52 -1.16
N TYR A 154 3.42 -10.77 -0.08
CA TYR A 154 4.42 -9.83 0.39
C TYR A 154 5.24 -10.44 1.52
N GLU A 155 6.56 -10.18 1.51
CA GLU A 155 7.40 -10.54 2.64
C GLU A 155 8.53 -9.54 2.84
N ALA A 156 8.91 -9.35 4.11
CA ALA A 156 10.06 -8.54 4.46
C ALA A 156 11.37 -9.28 4.14
N PRO A 157 12.42 -8.60 3.66
CA PRO A 157 13.67 -9.25 3.23
C PRO A 157 14.29 -10.17 4.28
N HIS A 158 14.22 -9.79 5.57
CA HIS A 158 14.80 -10.56 6.67
C HIS A 158 14.00 -11.82 7.05
N ARG A 159 12.81 -12.02 6.47
CA ARG A 159 11.94 -13.18 6.70
C ARG A 159 11.78 -14.04 5.44
N LEU A 160 12.35 -13.60 4.31
CA LEU A 160 12.13 -14.24 3.02
C LEU A 160 12.63 -15.69 3.01
N ALA A 161 13.79 -15.97 3.60
CA ALA A 161 14.33 -17.33 3.66
C ALA A 161 13.37 -18.28 4.39
N ASP A 162 12.92 -17.90 5.59
CA ASP A 162 11.97 -18.69 6.38
C ASP A 162 10.64 -18.91 5.63
N LEU A 163 10.17 -17.90 4.88
CA LEU A 163 8.96 -18.05 4.06
C LEU A 163 9.16 -19.06 2.94
N LEU A 164 10.30 -19.01 2.25
CA LEU A 164 10.60 -19.91 1.14
C LEU A 164 10.73 -21.35 1.60
N ASP A 165 11.37 -21.58 2.75
CA ASP A 165 11.48 -22.92 3.35
C ASP A 165 10.09 -23.47 3.71
N ASP A 166 9.27 -22.71 4.44
CA ASP A 166 7.89 -23.12 4.79
C ASP A 166 7.03 -23.28 3.52
N ALA A 167 7.25 -22.50 2.46
CA ALA A 167 6.52 -22.62 1.21
C ALA A 167 6.93 -23.89 0.44
N ALA A 168 8.22 -24.23 0.40
CA ALA A 168 8.70 -25.46 -0.24
C ALA A 168 8.12 -26.71 0.45
N ASP A 169 8.05 -26.69 1.77
CA ASP A 169 7.44 -27.77 2.55
C ASP A 169 5.93 -27.91 2.29
N ALA A 170 5.21 -26.81 2.19
CA ALA A 170 3.75 -26.82 2.07
C ALA A 170 3.24 -26.96 0.63
N LEU A 171 3.94 -26.38 -0.34
CA LEU A 171 3.50 -26.27 -1.74
C LEU A 171 4.23 -27.25 -2.67
N GLY A 172 5.33 -27.85 -2.21
CA GLY A 172 6.22 -28.68 -3.00
C GLY A 172 7.39 -27.89 -3.60
N THR A 173 8.55 -28.55 -3.73
CA THR A 173 9.79 -27.96 -4.25
C THR A 173 9.78 -27.75 -5.78
N ASP A 174 8.85 -28.36 -6.47
CA ASP A 174 8.64 -28.29 -7.92
C ASP A 174 7.62 -27.21 -8.34
N ARG A 175 6.98 -26.57 -7.36
CA ARG A 175 6.03 -25.48 -7.65
C ARG A 175 6.77 -24.28 -8.22
N ARG A 176 6.30 -23.82 -9.38
CA ARG A 176 6.87 -22.63 -10.03
C ARG A 176 6.63 -21.36 -9.19
N ALA A 177 7.68 -20.57 -8.98
CA ALA A 177 7.67 -19.29 -8.27
C ALA A 177 8.59 -18.27 -8.95
#